data_309a85ca58c278ace2ad35d378b47e3c
#
_entry.id   309a85ca58c278ace2ad35d378b47e3c
#
_cell.length_a   1.000
_cell.length_b   1.000
_cell.length_c   1.000
_cell.angle_alpha   90.00
_cell.angle_beta   90.00
_cell.angle_gamma   90.00
#
_symmetry.space_group_name_H-M   'P 1'
#
loop_
_entity.id
_entity.type
_entity.pdbx_description
1 polymer ?
#
loop_
_entity_poly.entity_id
_entity_poly.type
_entity_poly.pdbx_seq_one_letter_code
_entity_poly.pdbx_strand_id
1 'polypeptide(L)'
;VSINPIKQLDHYNPKDKKIHISNDKLNKKSITSISVVAHEIGHAIQDKENYKPLQIRQNLIKKTEIFQRIGSIFLIIGLPSIFAITKSPIITLIAAIFIMGCLSTNVLIHLITLPVEFDASFKKALPILKKYVPKENMKQCKSVLRAAAFTYLAQSIISIFRLKIIL
;
A
#
# COMPACT_ATOMS: atom_id res chain seq x y z
N VAL A 1 -17.37 -2.23 13.69
CA VAL A 1 -16.93 -2.14 12.28
C VAL A 1 -18.02 -2.77 11.42
N SER A 2 -18.51 -2.03 10.43
CA SER A 2 -19.48 -2.52 9.45
C SER A 2 -18.79 -2.95 8.16
N ILE A 3 -19.39 -3.90 7.43
CA ILE A 3 -18.92 -4.34 6.13
C ILE A 3 -19.81 -3.71 5.05
N ASN A 4 -19.20 -2.98 4.11
CA ASN A 4 -19.90 -2.36 3.01
C ASN A 4 -19.53 -3.04 1.68
N PRO A 5 -20.52 -3.43 0.86
CA PRO A 5 -20.26 -3.97 -0.47
C PRO A 5 -19.79 -2.87 -1.43
N ILE A 6 -18.74 -3.15 -2.21
CA ILE A 6 -18.21 -2.23 -3.21
C ILE A 6 -17.86 -2.95 -4.51
N LYS A 7 -17.71 -2.18 -5.60
CA LYS A 7 -17.21 -2.67 -6.90
C LYS A 7 -15.68 -2.61 -7.03
N GLN A 8 -15.00 -2.03 -6.05
CA GLN A 8 -13.55 -1.77 -6.05
C GLN A 8 -12.79 -2.75 -5.17
N LEU A 9 -11.47 -2.52 -5.02
CA LEU A 9 -10.58 -3.32 -4.20
C LEU A 9 -11.02 -3.36 -2.73
N ASP A 10 -10.90 -4.54 -2.13
CA ASP A 10 -11.19 -4.76 -0.73
C ASP A 10 -10.21 -3.95 0.13
N HIS A 11 -10.72 -3.26 1.14
CA HIS A 11 -9.87 -2.50 2.05
C HIS A 11 -10.61 -2.10 3.33
N TYR A 12 -9.84 -1.93 4.41
CA TYR A 12 -10.30 -1.24 5.61
C TYR A 12 -10.07 0.26 5.47
N ASN A 13 -11.10 1.06 5.73
CA ASN A 13 -10.99 2.52 5.76
C ASN A 13 -10.97 3.01 7.22
N PRO A 14 -9.85 3.55 7.72
CA PRO A 14 -9.73 4.01 9.09
C PRO A 14 -10.49 5.30 9.41
N LYS A 15 -10.91 6.07 8.38
CA LYS A 15 -11.67 7.31 8.58
C LYS A 15 -13.11 7.06 8.97
N ASP A 16 -13.77 6.13 8.27
CA ASP A 16 -15.17 5.76 8.50
C ASP A 16 -15.32 4.49 9.35
N LYS A 17 -14.18 3.85 9.73
CA LYS A 17 -14.12 2.61 10.51
C LYS A 17 -14.90 1.46 9.86
N LYS A 18 -14.87 1.39 8.53
CA LYS A 18 -15.59 0.39 7.74
C LYS A 18 -14.64 -0.48 6.94
N ILE A 19 -15.05 -1.73 6.76
CA ILE A 19 -14.41 -2.68 5.85
C ILE A 19 -15.22 -2.68 4.56
N HIS A 20 -14.56 -2.36 3.45
CA HIS A 20 -15.14 -2.39 2.12
C HIS A 20 -14.74 -3.70 1.44
N ILE A 21 -15.72 -4.50 1.06
CA ILE A 21 -15.51 -5.81 0.42
C ILE A 21 -16.28 -5.84 -0.89
N SER A 22 -15.66 -6.36 -1.94
CA SER A 22 -16.30 -6.55 -3.24
C SER A 22 -17.46 -7.53 -3.15
N ASN A 23 -18.56 -7.24 -3.86
CA ASN A 23 -19.76 -8.08 -3.90
C ASN A 23 -19.45 -9.53 -4.28
N ASP A 24 -18.50 -9.73 -5.19
CA ASP A 24 -18.05 -11.06 -5.61
C ASP A 24 -17.48 -11.90 -4.47
N LYS A 25 -16.87 -11.26 -3.47
CA LYS A 25 -16.29 -11.95 -2.31
C LYS A 25 -17.26 -12.11 -1.16
N LEU A 26 -18.19 -11.16 -0.98
CA LEU A 26 -19.23 -11.27 0.06
C LEU A 26 -20.15 -12.48 -0.16
N ASN A 27 -20.50 -12.75 -1.41
CA ASN A 27 -21.43 -13.80 -1.76
C ASN A 27 -20.76 -15.17 -1.99
N LYS A 28 -19.43 -15.22 -2.10
CA LYS A 28 -18.69 -16.48 -2.31
C LYS A 28 -18.15 -17.03 -1.00
N LYS A 29 -18.62 -18.22 -0.63
CA LYS A 29 -18.08 -19.00 0.50
C LYS A 29 -16.76 -19.69 0.11
N SER A 30 -15.76 -18.90 -0.33
CA SER A 30 -14.46 -19.43 -0.72
C SER A 30 -13.39 -19.13 0.34
N ILE A 31 -12.37 -19.98 0.40
CA ILE A 31 -11.21 -19.79 1.29
C ILE A 31 -10.53 -18.44 1.02
N THR A 32 -10.45 -18.04 -0.25
CA THR A 32 -9.90 -16.74 -0.64
C THR A 32 -10.71 -15.59 -0.06
N SER A 33 -12.05 -15.62 -0.21
CA SER A 33 -12.93 -14.55 0.30
C SER A 33 -12.82 -14.42 1.82
N ILE A 34 -12.89 -15.54 2.53
CA ILE A 34 -12.78 -15.56 4.00
C ILE A 34 -11.42 -15.04 4.46
N SER A 35 -10.33 -15.40 3.76
CA SER A 35 -8.98 -14.96 4.10
C SER A 35 -8.78 -13.47 3.86
N VAL A 36 -9.35 -12.92 2.78
CA VAL A 36 -9.29 -11.47 2.50
C VAL A 36 -10.09 -10.69 3.54
N VAL A 37 -11.31 -11.12 3.85
CA VAL A 37 -12.11 -10.48 4.91
C VAL A 37 -11.38 -10.50 6.25
N ALA A 38 -10.77 -11.64 6.61
CA ALA A 38 -9.98 -11.75 7.83
C ALA A 38 -8.77 -10.80 7.83
N HIS A 39 -8.12 -10.59 6.67
CA HIS A 39 -7.04 -9.63 6.52
C HIS A 39 -7.49 -8.19 6.80
N GLU A 40 -8.63 -7.76 6.21
CA GLU A 40 -9.19 -6.44 6.45
C GLU A 40 -9.66 -6.25 7.91
N ILE A 41 -10.17 -7.32 8.55
CA ILE A 41 -10.42 -7.33 9.99
C ILE A 41 -9.10 -7.12 10.76
N GLY A 42 -8.01 -7.70 10.28
CA GLY A 42 -6.67 -7.48 10.85
C GLY A 42 -6.29 -6.00 10.92
N HIS A 43 -6.52 -5.25 9.85
CA HIS A 43 -6.31 -3.80 9.82
C HIS A 43 -7.26 -3.04 10.77
N ALA A 44 -8.51 -3.47 10.87
CA ALA A 44 -9.46 -2.88 11.81
C ALA A 44 -9.04 -3.09 13.28
N ILE A 45 -8.45 -4.25 13.60
CA ILE A 45 -7.89 -4.55 14.92
C ILE A 45 -6.66 -3.67 15.19
N GLN A 46 -5.74 -3.54 14.23
CA GLN A 46 -4.58 -2.66 14.33
C GLN A 46 -4.99 -1.21 14.64
N ASP A 47 -6.00 -0.72 13.95
CA ASP A 47 -6.51 0.64 14.17
C ASP A 47 -7.14 0.80 15.56
N LYS A 48 -7.92 -0.20 16.03
CA LYS A 48 -8.49 -0.24 17.38
C LYS A 48 -7.40 -0.25 18.47
N GLU A 49 -6.32 -0.97 18.23
CA GLU A 49 -5.17 -1.08 19.15
C GLU A 49 -4.20 0.10 19.05
N ASN A 50 -4.49 1.10 18.21
CA ASN A 50 -3.60 2.25 17.95
C ASN A 50 -2.19 1.81 17.53
N TYR A 51 -2.09 0.82 16.65
CA TYR A 51 -0.84 0.26 16.18
C TYR A 51 0.02 1.33 15.50
N LYS A 52 1.12 1.73 16.14
CA LYS A 52 1.97 2.85 15.71
C LYS A 52 2.42 2.77 14.24
N PRO A 53 2.91 1.62 13.71
CA PRO A 53 3.31 1.54 12.31
C PRO A 53 2.16 1.84 11.32
N LEU A 54 0.92 1.47 11.62
CA LEU A 54 -0.25 1.82 10.80
C LEU A 54 -0.47 3.33 10.78
N GLN A 55 -0.38 4.00 11.91
CA GLN A 55 -0.53 5.46 12.00
C GLN A 55 0.58 6.20 11.24
N ILE A 56 1.84 5.75 11.37
CA ILE A 56 2.98 6.29 10.62
C ILE A 56 2.74 6.14 9.12
N ARG A 57 2.32 4.95 8.66
CA ARG A 57 1.98 4.70 7.26
C ARG A 57 0.92 5.69 6.75
N GLN A 58 -0.18 5.87 7.48
CA GLN A 58 -1.27 6.77 7.08
C GLN A 58 -0.82 8.23 6.96
N ASN A 59 0.02 8.69 7.89
CA ASN A 59 0.57 10.05 7.86
C ASN A 59 1.58 10.25 6.72
N LEU A 60 2.38 9.23 6.44
CA LEU A 60 3.35 9.27 5.34
C LEU A 60 2.67 9.28 3.97
N ILE A 61 1.64 8.46 3.75
CA ILE A 61 0.89 8.43 2.48
C ILE A 61 0.42 9.84 2.12
N LYS A 62 -0.22 10.55 3.05
CA LYS A 62 -0.72 11.92 2.79
C LYS A 62 0.38 12.90 2.40
N LYS A 63 1.53 12.84 3.07
CA LYS A 63 2.68 13.72 2.79
C LYS A 63 3.31 13.37 1.45
N THR A 64 3.43 12.10 1.15
CA THR A 64 4.12 11.63 -0.07
C THR A 64 3.37 11.95 -1.34
N GLU A 65 2.02 11.93 -1.31
CA GLU A 65 1.20 12.36 -2.45
C GLU A 65 1.52 13.81 -2.87
N ILE A 66 1.77 14.70 -1.90
CA ILE A 66 2.16 16.08 -2.15
C ILE A 66 3.55 16.13 -2.80
N PHE A 67 4.53 15.42 -2.23
CA PHE A 67 5.90 15.39 -2.76
C PHE A 67 5.95 14.82 -4.19
N GLN A 68 5.16 13.78 -4.47
CA GLN A 68 5.09 13.20 -5.81
C GLN A 68 4.45 14.15 -6.82
N ARG A 69 3.38 14.84 -6.43
CA ARG A 69 2.75 15.83 -7.30
C ARG A 69 3.71 16.96 -7.63
N ILE A 70 4.43 17.49 -6.63
CA ILE A 70 5.47 18.51 -6.82
C ILE A 70 6.58 17.95 -7.74
N GLY A 71 7.12 16.76 -7.44
CA GLY A 71 8.15 16.13 -8.23
C GLY A 71 7.76 15.93 -9.70
N SER A 72 6.52 15.52 -9.96
CA SER A 72 6.02 15.34 -11.33
C SER A 72 5.89 16.65 -12.10
N ILE A 73 5.41 17.72 -11.45
CA ILE A 73 5.34 19.06 -12.08
C ILE A 73 6.75 19.56 -12.39
N PHE A 74 7.68 19.43 -11.44
CA PHE A 74 9.07 19.87 -11.66
C PHE A 74 9.80 19.02 -12.69
N LEU A 75 9.46 17.73 -12.85
CA LEU A 75 10.03 16.90 -13.91
C LEU A 75 9.62 17.40 -15.31
N ILE A 76 8.33 17.69 -15.49
CA ILE A 76 7.77 18.01 -16.81
C ILE A 76 8.05 19.46 -17.20
N ILE A 77 7.90 20.41 -16.29
CA ILE A 77 7.99 21.85 -16.56
C ILE A 77 9.28 22.42 -15.98
N GLY A 78 9.61 22.11 -14.73
CA GLY A 78 10.72 22.74 -14.02
C GLY A 78 12.08 22.37 -14.58
N LEU A 79 12.34 21.10 -14.86
CA LEU A 79 13.65 20.66 -15.32
C LEU A 79 14.03 21.23 -16.70
N PRO A 80 13.16 21.21 -17.73
CA PRO A 80 13.45 21.88 -19.01
C PRO A 80 13.62 23.38 -18.87
N SER A 81 12.81 24.04 -18.01
CA SER A 81 12.92 25.49 -17.78
C SER A 81 14.24 25.88 -17.12
N ILE A 82 14.67 25.11 -16.10
CA ILE A 82 15.96 25.30 -15.43
C ILE A 82 17.10 25.20 -16.45
N PHE A 83 17.10 24.19 -17.31
CA PHE A 83 18.09 24.01 -18.34
C PHE A 83 18.08 25.16 -19.33
N ALA A 84 16.92 25.59 -19.82
CA ALA A 84 16.76 26.67 -20.78
C ALA A 84 17.28 28.01 -20.25
N ILE A 85 17.04 28.31 -18.96
CA ILE A 85 17.43 29.56 -18.32
C ILE A 85 18.92 29.56 -17.95
N THR A 86 19.38 28.50 -17.27
CA THR A 86 20.73 28.47 -16.71
C THR A 86 21.78 28.01 -17.70
N LYS A 87 21.39 27.22 -18.70
CA LYS A 87 22.27 26.52 -19.66
C LYS A 87 23.41 25.74 -18.98
N SER A 88 23.23 25.45 -17.70
CA SER A 88 24.21 24.74 -16.86
C SER A 88 23.84 23.30 -16.67
N PRO A 89 24.62 22.32 -17.18
CA PRO A 89 24.39 20.90 -16.96
C PRO A 89 24.45 20.52 -15.47
N ILE A 90 25.29 21.18 -14.69
CA ILE A 90 25.48 20.88 -13.26
C ILE A 90 24.23 21.23 -12.46
N ILE A 91 23.66 22.44 -12.67
CA ILE A 91 22.45 22.88 -12.00
C ILE A 91 21.27 21.97 -12.37
N THR A 92 21.18 21.64 -13.66
CA THR A 92 20.14 20.73 -14.15
C THR A 92 20.26 19.33 -13.53
N LEU A 93 21.48 18.80 -13.37
CA LEU A 93 21.73 17.52 -12.73
C LEU A 93 21.32 17.54 -11.25
N ILE A 94 21.66 18.59 -10.50
CA ILE A 94 21.26 18.74 -9.09
C ILE A 94 19.72 18.77 -8.98
N ALA A 95 19.04 19.52 -9.85
CA ALA A 95 17.59 19.57 -9.91
C ALA A 95 16.98 18.20 -10.23
N ALA A 96 17.56 17.45 -11.17
CA ALA A 96 17.12 16.11 -11.53
C ALA A 96 17.24 15.14 -10.35
N ILE A 97 18.35 15.17 -9.61
CA ILE A 97 18.56 14.35 -8.42
C ILE A 97 17.49 14.65 -7.34
N PHE A 98 17.19 15.92 -7.12
CA PHE A 98 16.14 16.32 -6.17
C PHE A 98 14.76 15.82 -6.60
N ILE A 99 14.40 15.97 -7.88
CA ILE A 99 13.13 15.47 -8.44
C ILE A 99 13.04 13.96 -8.31
N MET A 100 14.12 13.23 -8.61
CA MET A 100 14.18 11.78 -8.44
C MET A 100 13.98 11.36 -6.98
N GLY A 101 14.55 12.11 -6.03
CA GLY A 101 14.29 11.90 -4.59
C GLY A 101 12.80 12.03 -4.26
N CYS A 102 12.12 13.05 -4.75
CA CYS A 102 10.69 13.25 -4.55
C CYS A 102 9.85 12.10 -5.13
N LEU A 103 10.18 11.61 -6.31
CA LEU A 103 9.46 10.51 -6.96
C LEU A 103 9.71 9.16 -6.30
N SER A 104 10.90 8.96 -5.72
CA SER A 104 11.28 7.71 -5.04
C SER A 104 10.60 7.51 -3.68
N THR A 105 9.91 8.50 -3.15
CA THR A 105 9.22 8.40 -1.85
C THR A 105 8.17 7.29 -1.80
N ASN A 106 7.60 6.88 -2.94
CA ASN A 106 6.70 5.72 -3.03
C ASN A 106 7.34 4.42 -2.57
N VAL A 107 8.60 4.21 -2.93
CA VAL A 107 9.33 2.99 -2.56
C VAL A 107 9.45 2.89 -1.04
N LEU A 108 9.76 4.01 -0.38
CA LEU A 108 9.86 4.07 1.09
C LEU A 108 8.52 3.73 1.76
N ILE A 109 7.40 4.24 1.23
CA ILE A 109 6.06 3.90 1.77
C ILE A 109 5.81 2.40 1.69
N HIS A 110 6.08 1.77 0.57
CA HIS A 110 5.85 0.34 0.42
C HIS A 110 6.69 -0.48 1.40
N LEU A 111 7.93 -0.09 1.65
CA LEU A 111 8.79 -0.74 2.65
C LEU A 111 8.28 -0.57 4.08
N ILE A 112 7.82 0.64 4.43
CA ILE A 112 7.25 0.93 5.77
C ILE A 112 5.88 0.24 5.94
N THR A 113 5.16 -0.01 4.84
CA THR A 113 3.88 -0.71 4.86
C THR A 113 4.05 -2.20 5.14
N LEU A 114 5.16 -2.81 4.75
CA LEU A 114 5.38 -4.25 4.87
C LEU A 114 5.18 -4.80 6.30
N PRO A 115 5.73 -4.21 7.37
CA PRO A 115 5.46 -4.66 8.75
C PRO A 115 3.99 -4.60 9.13
N VAL A 116 3.25 -3.59 8.63
CA VAL A 116 1.81 -3.43 8.89
C VAL A 116 1.03 -4.56 8.25
N GLU A 117 1.32 -4.90 6.99
CA GLU A 117 0.67 -5.99 6.25
C GLU A 117 0.97 -7.37 6.87
N PHE A 118 2.21 -7.58 7.30
CA PHE A 118 2.58 -8.83 7.99
C PHE A 118 1.86 -8.98 9.32
N ASP A 119 1.77 -7.94 10.12
CA ASP A 119 1.05 -7.96 11.38
C ASP A 119 -0.44 -8.20 11.17
N ALA A 120 -1.09 -7.49 10.22
CA ALA A 120 -2.49 -7.69 9.87
C ALA A 120 -2.77 -9.14 9.44
N SER A 121 -1.92 -9.69 8.54
CA SER A 121 -2.08 -11.04 7.99
C SER A 121 -1.80 -12.14 9.02
N PHE A 122 -0.64 -12.09 9.69
CA PHE A 122 -0.14 -13.24 10.44
C PHE A 122 -0.37 -13.13 11.94
N LYS A 123 -0.37 -11.93 12.52
CA LYS A 123 -0.63 -11.76 13.95
C LYS A 123 -2.11 -11.53 14.26
N LYS A 124 -2.88 -10.95 13.33
CA LYS A 124 -4.31 -10.64 13.55
C LYS A 124 -5.23 -11.60 12.79
N ALA A 125 -5.14 -11.68 11.46
CA ALA A 125 -6.05 -12.49 10.65
C ALA A 125 -5.86 -13.99 10.82
N LEU A 126 -4.61 -14.48 10.84
CA LEU A 126 -4.34 -15.92 10.94
C LEU A 126 -4.90 -16.59 12.21
N PRO A 127 -4.83 -16.00 13.43
CA PRO A 127 -5.49 -16.54 14.61
C PRO A 127 -7.01 -16.64 14.46
N ILE A 128 -7.64 -15.63 13.83
CA ILE A 128 -9.09 -15.65 13.55
C ILE A 128 -9.42 -16.83 12.64
N LEU A 129 -8.69 -16.99 11.53
CA LEU A 129 -8.92 -18.10 10.60
C LEU A 129 -8.72 -19.47 11.25
N LYS A 130 -7.72 -19.62 12.12
CA LYS A 130 -7.51 -20.88 12.86
C LYS A 130 -8.68 -21.27 13.73
N LYS A 131 -9.48 -20.29 14.19
CA LYS A 131 -10.67 -20.56 15.04
C LYS A 131 -11.88 -20.99 14.23
N TYR A 132 -12.02 -20.52 12.99
CA TYR A 132 -13.25 -20.71 12.21
C TYR A 132 -13.09 -21.56 10.96
N VAL A 133 -11.87 -21.85 10.51
CA VAL A 133 -11.59 -22.58 9.27
C VAL A 133 -10.99 -23.96 9.62
N PRO A 134 -11.42 -25.05 8.94
CA PRO A 134 -10.85 -26.39 9.13
C PRO A 134 -9.34 -26.42 8.88
N LYS A 135 -8.62 -27.28 9.61
CA LYS A 135 -7.14 -27.39 9.52
C LYS A 135 -6.65 -27.70 8.11
N GLU A 136 -7.40 -28.48 7.35
CA GLU A 136 -7.12 -28.88 5.96
C GLU A 136 -6.95 -27.66 5.04
N ASN A 137 -7.77 -26.63 5.23
CA ASN A 137 -7.79 -25.42 4.42
C ASN A 137 -6.78 -24.35 4.89
N MET A 138 -6.10 -24.59 6.00
CA MET A 138 -5.20 -23.60 6.60
C MET A 138 -3.99 -23.27 5.74
N LYS A 139 -3.51 -24.24 4.93
CA LYS A 139 -2.43 -24.02 3.96
C LYS A 139 -2.85 -22.99 2.90
N GLN A 140 -4.08 -23.09 2.39
CA GLN A 140 -4.64 -22.16 1.43
C GLN A 140 -4.83 -20.76 2.04
N CYS A 141 -5.41 -20.67 3.26
CA CYS A 141 -5.53 -19.41 3.98
C CYS A 141 -4.19 -18.70 4.14
N LYS A 142 -3.15 -19.41 4.57
CA LYS A 142 -1.80 -18.85 4.71
C LYS A 142 -1.23 -18.37 3.38
N SER A 143 -1.52 -19.07 2.28
CA SER A 143 -1.09 -18.65 0.94
C SER A 143 -1.74 -17.32 0.54
N VAL A 144 -3.06 -17.17 0.76
CA VAL A 144 -3.80 -15.92 0.48
C VAL A 144 -3.28 -14.78 1.35
N LEU A 145 -3.12 -15.01 2.67
CA LEU A 145 -2.59 -13.99 3.59
C LEU A 145 -1.16 -13.57 3.22
N ARG A 146 -0.33 -14.52 2.75
CA ARG A 146 1.01 -14.23 2.25
C ARG A 146 0.95 -13.37 0.99
N ALA A 147 0.08 -13.70 0.03
CA ALA A 147 -0.12 -12.90 -1.16
C ALA A 147 -0.56 -11.48 -0.81
N ALA A 148 -1.51 -11.30 0.11
CA ALA A 148 -1.94 -9.99 0.59
C ALA A 148 -0.77 -9.21 1.21
N ALA A 149 0.00 -9.82 2.13
CA ALA A 149 1.14 -9.17 2.78
C ALA A 149 2.24 -8.74 1.79
N PHE A 150 2.48 -9.53 0.72
CA PHE A 150 3.50 -9.24 -0.29
C PHE A 150 3.02 -8.34 -1.43
N THR A 151 1.75 -7.99 -1.52
CA THR A 151 1.21 -7.12 -2.58
C THR A 151 1.96 -5.78 -2.63
N TYR A 152 2.25 -5.17 -1.48
CA TYR A 152 2.97 -3.90 -1.40
C TYR A 152 4.45 -4.04 -1.77
N LEU A 153 5.08 -5.19 -1.48
CA LEU A 153 6.44 -5.47 -1.93
C LEU A 153 6.50 -5.57 -3.47
N ALA A 154 5.55 -6.28 -4.06
CA ALA A 154 5.45 -6.37 -5.52
C ALA A 154 5.24 -4.99 -6.16
N GLN A 155 4.37 -4.16 -5.58
CA GLN A 155 4.15 -2.79 -6.05
C GLN A 155 5.40 -1.91 -5.91
N SER A 156 6.20 -2.06 -4.84
CA SER A 156 7.46 -1.31 -4.69
C SER A 156 8.45 -1.67 -5.79
N ILE A 157 8.57 -2.96 -6.12
CA ILE A 157 9.43 -3.43 -7.21
C ILE A 157 8.97 -2.87 -8.55
N ILE A 158 7.67 -2.94 -8.84
CA ILE A 158 7.08 -2.39 -10.06
C ILE A 158 7.32 -0.88 -10.16
N SER A 159 7.21 -0.15 -9.04
CA SER A 159 7.45 1.30 -8.99
C SER A 159 8.89 1.65 -9.37
N ILE A 160 9.87 0.87 -8.90
CA ILE A 160 11.28 1.04 -9.26
C ILE A 160 11.50 0.85 -10.78
N PHE A 161 10.86 -0.19 -11.36
CA PHE A 161 10.96 -0.43 -12.79
C PHE A 161 10.27 0.66 -13.63
N ARG A 162 9.13 1.19 -13.19
CA ARG A 162 8.47 2.31 -13.87
C ARG A 162 9.32 3.58 -13.92
N LEU A 163 10.09 3.86 -12.87
CA LEU A 163 11.04 4.98 -12.87
C LEU A 163 12.13 4.80 -13.93
N LYS A 164 12.57 3.56 -14.21
CA LYS A 164 13.57 3.28 -15.27
C LYS A 164 13.04 3.44 -16.69
N ILE A 165 11.72 3.38 -16.91
CA ILE A 165 11.11 3.52 -18.25
C ILE A 165 10.89 4.99 -18.59
N ILE A 166 10.89 5.88 -17.61
CA ILE A 166 10.70 7.34 -17.78
C ILE A 166 12.04 8.07 -17.96
N LEU A 167 13.16 7.44 -17.65
CA LEU A 167 14.53 7.89 -17.88
C LEU A 167 15.08 7.32 -19.19
#